data_4a74cd9e0e22ce31306ea791c07ae773
#
_entry.id   4a74cd9e0e22ce31306ea791c07ae773
#
_cell.length_a   1.000
_cell.length_b   1.000
_cell.length_c   1.000
_cell.angle_alpha   90.00
_cell.angle_beta   90.00
_cell.angle_gamma   90.00
#
_symmetry.space_group_name_H-M   'P 1'
#
loop_
_entity.id
_entity.type
_entity.pdbx_description
1 polymer ?
#
loop_
_entity_poly.entity_id
_entity_poly.type
_entity_poly.pdbx_seq_one_letter_code
_entity_poly.pdbx_strand_id
1 'polypeptide(L)'
;MTILVINKNGQYNHRSQRSLQYLKIPTELVPNTLSIEEIEAKNPIGLILGGGPSIEGAGNSEEYIKHFDIPILGICLGHQLIAKAYGGQIDTSNTESYAKVEINIVNDENLFSGLAPKMEVWSSHKDEVKSIPDDFEILANSNLCDVESFKHTEKDVYGIQFHPEVHHTPKGSTIFENFYEICKKKV
;
A
#
# COMPACT_ATOMS: atom_id res chain seq x y z
N MET A 1 -3.29 19.25 3.91
CA MET A 1 -3.87 17.93 4.26
C MET A 1 -3.91 16.99 3.05
N THR A 2 -2.84 17.01 2.25
CA THR A 2 -2.80 16.28 0.97
C THR A 2 -2.07 14.96 1.09
N ILE A 3 -2.66 13.90 0.53
CA ILE A 3 -2.00 12.60 0.33
C ILE A 3 -1.42 12.58 -1.08
N LEU A 4 -0.14 12.27 -1.22
CA LEU A 4 0.49 12.10 -2.53
C LEU A 4 0.43 10.64 -2.95
N VAL A 5 -0.04 10.41 -4.18
CA VAL A 5 0.01 9.09 -4.83
C VAL A 5 1.23 9.08 -5.74
N ILE A 6 2.17 8.19 -5.45
CA ILE A 6 3.42 8.07 -6.21
C ILE A 6 3.16 7.16 -7.42
N ASN A 7 3.27 7.72 -8.62
CA ASN A 7 3.02 7.01 -9.85
C ASN A 7 4.23 6.17 -10.27
N LYS A 8 4.04 4.86 -10.40
CA LYS A 8 5.06 3.91 -10.81
C LYS A 8 4.76 3.29 -12.19
N ASN A 9 3.98 3.99 -13.00
CA ASN A 9 3.52 3.51 -14.30
C ASN A 9 2.68 2.23 -14.23
N GLY A 10 2.09 1.95 -13.08
CA GLY A 10 1.12 0.87 -12.90
C GLY A 10 -0.24 1.26 -13.47
N GLN A 11 -0.96 0.27 -13.94
CA GLN A 11 -2.25 0.49 -14.60
C GLN A 11 -3.34 1.05 -13.67
N TYR A 12 -3.15 0.98 -12.34
CA TYR A 12 -4.19 1.37 -11.37
C TYR A 12 -3.86 2.62 -10.55
N ASN A 13 -2.72 3.29 -10.79
CA ASN A 13 -2.35 4.47 -10.00
C ASN A 13 -3.35 5.62 -10.12
N HIS A 14 -3.88 5.85 -11.31
CA HIS A 14 -4.94 6.84 -11.54
C HIS A 14 -6.23 6.48 -10.79
N ARG A 15 -6.49 5.19 -10.60
CA ARG A 15 -7.67 4.73 -9.86
C ARG A 15 -7.53 5.01 -8.36
N SER A 16 -6.32 4.90 -7.80
CA SER A 16 -6.05 5.30 -6.42
C SER A 16 -6.36 6.79 -6.22
N GLN A 17 -5.88 7.62 -7.13
CA GLN A 17 -6.18 9.07 -7.10
C GLN A 17 -7.69 9.31 -7.18
N ARG A 18 -8.38 8.67 -8.10
CA ARG A 18 -9.83 8.81 -8.25
C ARG A 18 -10.59 8.35 -7.02
N SER A 19 -10.18 7.25 -6.39
CA SER A 19 -10.80 6.76 -5.16
C SER A 19 -10.72 7.80 -4.05
N LEU A 20 -9.56 8.41 -3.88
CA LEU A 20 -9.36 9.47 -2.89
C LEU A 20 -10.20 10.71 -3.23
N GLN A 21 -10.24 11.13 -4.50
CA GLN A 21 -11.05 12.26 -4.95
C GLN A 21 -12.56 12.01 -4.70
N TYR A 22 -13.02 10.80 -4.99
CA TYR A 22 -14.41 10.42 -4.75
C TYR A 22 -14.78 10.52 -3.27
N LEU A 23 -13.85 10.21 -2.38
CA LEU A 23 -14.00 10.33 -0.93
C LEU A 23 -13.76 11.76 -0.42
N LYS A 24 -13.51 12.72 -1.32
CA LYS A 24 -13.21 14.11 -1.01
C LYS A 24 -11.95 14.28 -0.16
N ILE A 25 -10.99 13.37 -0.33
CA ILE A 25 -9.68 13.43 0.30
C ILE A 25 -8.73 14.21 -0.63
N PRO A 26 -8.10 15.31 -0.16
CA PRO A 26 -7.15 16.05 -0.99
C PRO A 26 -5.98 15.15 -1.40
N THR A 27 -5.71 15.09 -2.69
CA THR A 27 -4.70 14.18 -3.26
C THR A 27 -4.07 14.78 -4.51
N GLU A 28 -2.84 14.36 -4.79
CA GLU A 28 -2.12 14.68 -6.02
C GLU A 28 -1.37 13.43 -6.49
N LEU A 29 -1.43 13.16 -7.79
CA LEU A 29 -0.64 12.10 -8.42
C LEU A 29 0.68 12.71 -8.88
N VAL A 30 1.80 12.18 -8.40
CA VAL A 30 3.14 12.70 -8.70
C VAL A 30 4.05 11.60 -9.25
N PRO A 31 5.02 11.96 -10.13
CA PRO A 31 5.95 10.96 -10.62
C PRO A 31 6.90 10.47 -9.52
N ASN A 32 7.37 9.23 -9.68
CA ASN A 32 8.31 8.61 -8.74
C ASN A 32 9.76 9.11 -8.88
N THR A 33 9.97 10.12 -9.69
CA THR A 33 11.29 10.72 -9.95
C THR A 33 11.54 12.02 -9.19
N LEU A 34 10.55 12.49 -8.43
CA LEU A 34 10.71 13.69 -7.61
C LEU A 34 11.76 13.48 -6.52
N SER A 35 12.55 14.52 -6.27
CA SER A 35 13.51 14.51 -5.17
C SER A 35 12.79 14.55 -3.81
N ILE A 36 13.52 14.24 -2.75
CA ILE A 36 13.01 14.35 -1.37
C ILE A 36 12.53 15.80 -1.12
N GLU A 37 13.32 16.78 -1.53
CA GLU A 37 13.00 18.21 -1.35
C GLU A 37 11.73 18.61 -2.10
N GLU A 38 11.52 18.07 -3.30
CA GLU A 38 10.31 18.34 -4.08
C GLU A 38 9.06 17.76 -3.41
N ILE A 39 9.17 16.57 -2.83
CA ILE A 39 8.08 15.96 -2.05
C ILE A 39 7.83 16.79 -0.77
N GLU A 40 8.87 17.14 -0.03
CA GLU A 40 8.75 17.96 1.19
C GLU A 40 8.08 19.30 0.92
N ALA A 41 8.40 19.93 -0.21
CA ALA A 41 7.80 21.21 -0.60
C ALA A 41 6.27 21.13 -0.78
N LYS A 42 5.74 19.95 -1.06
CA LYS A 42 4.29 19.71 -1.18
C LYS A 42 3.62 19.49 0.18
N ASN A 43 4.39 19.34 1.23
CA ASN A 43 3.92 19.15 2.61
C ASN A 43 2.83 18.07 2.75
N PRO A 44 3.08 16.82 2.30
CA PRO A 44 2.07 15.78 2.36
C PRO A 44 1.83 15.29 3.79
N ILE A 45 0.62 14.83 4.05
CA ILE A 45 0.28 14.17 5.32
C ILE A 45 0.42 12.64 5.23
N GLY A 46 0.57 12.11 4.04
CA GLY A 46 0.77 10.68 3.78
C GLY A 46 1.19 10.42 2.35
N LEU A 47 1.80 9.26 2.13
CA LEU A 47 2.20 8.80 0.80
C LEU A 47 1.53 7.47 0.49
N ILE A 48 1.04 7.32 -0.75
CA ILE A 48 0.61 6.04 -1.29
C ILE A 48 1.59 5.64 -2.39
N LEU A 49 2.25 4.50 -2.20
CA LEU A 49 3.15 3.92 -3.18
C LEU A 49 2.36 2.91 -4.00
N GLY A 50 2.00 3.28 -5.21
CA GLY A 50 1.14 2.47 -6.06
C GLY A 50 1.81 1.25 -6.66
N GLY A 51 1.03 0.48 -7.40
CA GLY A 51 1.52 -0.66 -8.16
C GLY A 51 2.36 -0.24 -9.36
N GLY A 52 3.07 -1.19 -9.92
CA GLY A 52 3.89 -1.00 -11.12
C GLY A 52 4.34 -2.33 -11.67
N PRO A 53 4.94 -2.33 -12.87
CA PRO A 53 5.30 -3.57 -13.56
C PRO A 53 6.51 -4.28 -12.94
N SER A 54 7.43 -3.54 -12.33
CA SER A 54 8.65 -4.14 -11.78
C SER A 54 9.30 -3.24 -10.72
N ILE A 55 10.15 -3.87 -9.90
CA ILE A 55 10.93 -3.17 -8.87
C ILE A 55 11.92 -2.18 -9.52
N GLU A 56 12.48 -2.50 -10.67
CA GLU A 56 13.42 -1.63 -11.39
C GLU A 56 12.78 -0.29 -11.78
N GLY A 57 11.47 -0.27 -11.97
CA GLY A 57 10.73 0.95 -12.31
C GLY A 57 10.32 1.80 -11.12
N ALA A 58 10.79 1.48 -9.91
CA ALA A 58 10.34 2.12 -8.68
C ALA A 58 10.80 3.57 -8.49
N GLY A 59 11.78 4.03 -9.27
CA GLY A 59 12.33 5.38 -9.13
C GLY A 59 12.92 5.62 -7.74
N ASN A 60 12.53 6.73 -7.13
CA ASN A 60 13.03 7.14 -5.80
C ASN A 60 12.20 6.61 -4.64
N SER A 61 11.32 5.64 -4.87
CA SER A 61 10.37 5.16 -3.84
C SER A 61 11.04 4.61 -2.60
N GLU A 62 12.17 3.91 -2.75
CA GLU A 62 12.91 3.38 -1.58
C GLU A 62 13.45 4.52 -0.71
N GLU A 63 13.90 5.60 -1.33
CA GLU A 63 14.36 6.80 -0.60
C GLU A 63 13.21 7.44 0.18
N TYR A 64 12.01 7.50 -0.41
CA TYR A 64 10.83 8.02 0.28
C TYR A 64 10.49 7.18 1.51
N ILE A 65 10.52 5.85 1.38
CA ILE A 65 10.22 4.92 2.47
C ILE A 65 11.18 5.16 3.65
N LYS A 66 12.44 5.38 3.37
CA LYS A 66 13.49 5.56 4.39
C LYS A 66 13.52 6.95 5.01
N HIS A 67 13.15 7.97 4.24
CA HIS A 67 13.29 9.37 4.65
C HIS A 67 12.08 9.90 5.42
N PHE A 68 10.87 9.65 4.94
CA PHE A 68 9.66 10.28 5.48
C PHE A 68 9.14 9.58 6.73
N ASP A 69 8.85 10.37 7.76
CA ASP A 69 8.20 9.91 9.00
C ASP A 69 6.72 10.28 9.02
N ILE A 70 6.06 10.13 7.88
CA ILE A 70 4.60 10.27 7.73
C ILE A 70 4.01 8.92 7.36
N PRO A 71 2.70 8.71 7.52
CA PRO A 71 2.08 7.45 7.12
C PRO A 71 2.32 7.10 5.65
N ILE A 72 2.68 5.85 5.41
CA ILE A 72 2.94 5.32 4.07
C ILE A 72 2.11 4.06 3.86
N LEU A 73 1.39 4.01 2.73
CA LEU A 73 0.65 2.84 2.29
C LEU A 73 1.23 2.35 0.97
N GLY A 74 1.79 1.14 0.96
CA GLY A 74 2.25 0.47 -0.25
C GLY A 74 1.18 -0.46 -0.80
N ILE A 75 0.89 -0.35 -2.09
CA ILE A 75 -0.10 -1.18 -2.79
C ILE A 75 0.62 -2.02 -3.83
N CYS A 76 0.46 -3.34 -3.79
CA CYS A 76 1.04 -4.31 -4.72
C CYS A 76 2.57 -4.16 -4.81
N LEU A 77 3.11 -3.53 -5.86
CA LEU A 77 4.55 -3.25 -5.95
C LEU A 77 5.04 -2.40 -4.78
N GLY A 78 4.27 -1.42 -4.34
CA GLY A 78 4.60 -0.59 -3.18
C GLY A 78 4.73 -1.39 -1.89
N HIS A 79 3.87 -2.38 -1.70
CA HIS A 79 3.94 -3.35 -0.60
C HIS A 79 5.26 -4.13 -0.64
N GLN A 80 5.63 -4.64 -1.81
CA GLN A 80 6.88 -5.37 -2.01
C GLN A 80 8.11 -4.48 -1.78
N LEU A 81 8.08 -3.24 -2.24
CA LEU A 81 9.16 -2.28 -2.04
C LEU A 81 9.39 -1.94 -0.57
N ILE A 82 8.32 -1.79 0.19
CA ILE A 82 8.42 -1.56 1.65
C ILE A 82 9.09 -2.76 2.31
N ALA A 83 8.63 -3.98 2.01
CA ALA A 83 9.23 -5.19 2.57
C ALA A 83 10.72 -5.27 2.24
N LYS A 84 11.09 -5.02 0.98
CA LYS A 84 12.47 -5.03 0.54
C LYS A 84 13.33 -3.98 1.24
N ALA A 85 12.81 -2.75 1.38
CA ALA A 85 13.54 -1.66 2.02
C ALA A 85 13.90 -1.96 3.48
N TYR A 86 13.09 -2.77 4.16
CA TYR A 86 13.30 -3.18 5.54
C TYR A 86 13.94 -4.57 5.68
N GLY A 87 14.38 -5.19 4.57
CA GLY A 87 15.10 -6.46 4.60
C GLY A 87 14.24 -7.72 4.51
N GLY A 88 12.97 -7.58 4.16
CA GLY A 88 12.10 -8.70 3.87
C GLY A 88 12.45 -9.38 2.55
N GLN A 89 11.93 -10.58 2.34
CA GLN A 89 12.18 -11.37 1.13
C GLN A 89 10.98 -11.36 0.20
N ILE A 90 11.26 -11.16 -1.08
CA ILE A 90 10.29 -11.19 -2.17
C ILE A 90 10.71 -12.30 -3.12
N ASP A 91 9.77 -13.12 -3.55
CA ASP A 91 10.03 -14.17 -4.51
C ASP A 91 8.79 -14.41 -5.37
N THR A 92 8.96 -15.17 -6.44
CA THR A 92 7.86 -15.56 -7.29
C THR A 92 6.87 -16.43 -6.51
N SER A 93 5.60 -16.08 -6.62
CA SER A 93 4.53 -16.84 -6.00
C SER A 93 4.43 -18.24 -6.62
N ASN A 94 4.05 -19.23 -5.81
CA ASN A 94 3.76 -20.58 -6.29
C ASN A 94 2.57 -20.60 -7.25
N THR A 95 1.68 -19.60 -7.13
CA THR A 95 0.51 -19.45 -8.00
C THR A 95 0.37 -17.98 -8.34
N GLU A 96 0.45 -17.65 -9.63
CA GLU A 96 0.14 -16.30 -10.09
C GLU A 96 -1.31 -15.97 -9.74
N SER A 97 -1.54 -14.82 -9.14
CA SER A 97 -2.87 -14.40 -8.71
C SER A 97 -3.39 -13.25 -9.59
N TYR A 98 -4.38 -13.55 -10.38
CA TYR A 98 -5.10 -12.57 -11.21
C TYR A 98 -6.60 -12.81 -11.04
N ALA A 99 -7.11 -12.67 -9.82
CA ALA A 99 -8.46 -13.07 -9.50
C ALA A 99 -8.97 -12.40 -8.23
N LYS A 100 -10.24 -12.64 -7.96
CA LYS A 100 -10.83 -12.36 -6.66
C LYS A 100 -10.30 -13.37 -5.63
N VAL A 101 -9.88 -12.85 -4.49
CA VAL A 101 -9.35 -13.64 -3.38
C VAL A 101 -10.05 -13.20 -2.11
N GLU A 102 -10.40 -14.17 -1.27
CA GLU A 102 -10.87 -13.87 0.08
C GLU A 102 -9.67 -13.86 1.02
N ILE A 103 -9.46 -12.73 1.70
CA ILE A 103 -8.40 -12.60 2.68
C ILE A 103 -8.97 -12.71 4.10
N ASN A 104 -8.16 -13.27 5.00
CA ASN A 104 -8.44 -13.33 6.42
C ASN A 104 -7.77 -12.13 7.09
N ILE A 105 -8.55 -11.34 7.82
CA ILE A 105 -8.03 -10.19 8.55
C ILE A 105 -7.64 -10.66 9.94
N VAL A 106 -6.32 -10.66 10.21
CA VAL A 106 -5.73 -11.13 11.46
C VAL A 106 -5.78 -10.05 12.53
N ASN A 107 -5.61 -8.78 12.11
CA ASN A 107 -5.69 -7.62 12.99
C ASN A 107 -6.53 -6.55 12.29
N ASP A 108 -7.67 -6.20 12.90
CA ASP A 108 -8.64 -5.24 12.36
C ASP A 108 -8.50 -3.83 12.94
N GLU A 109 -7.38 -3.53 13.54
CA GLU A 109 -7.09 -2.17 13.98
C GLU A 109 -6.57 -1.31 12.82
N ASN A 110 -6.72 -0.01 12.95
CA ASN A 110 -6.19 0.98 12.00
C ASN A 110 -6.66 0.73 10.56
N LEU A 111 -5.79 0.23 9.69
CA LEU A 111 -6.05 0.11 8.25
C LEU A 111 -7.27 -0.77 7.92
N PHE A 112 -7.48 -1.84 8.67
CA PHE A 112 -8.58 -2.77 8.46
C PHE A 112 -9.77 -2.55 9.40
N SER A 113 -9.85 -1.41 10.05
CA SER A 113 -10.96 -1.09 10.95
C SER A 113 -12.31 -1.25 10.25
N GLY A 114 -13.18 -2.06 10.83
CA GLY A 114 -14.52 -2.33 10.30
C GLY A 114 -14.58 -3.39 9.20
N LEU A 115 -13.48 -4.06 8.87
CA LEU A 115 -13.39 -5.01 7.75
C LEU A 115 -13.28 -6.48 8.16
N ALA A 116 -12.96 -6.76 9.44
CA ALA A 116 -12.85 -8.14 9.91
C ALA A 116 -14.21 -8.88 9.88
N PRO A 117 -14.19 -10.24 9.83
CA PRO A 117 -13.02 -11.13 9.86
C PRO A 117 -12.43 -11.41 8.47
N LYS A 118 -13.15 -11.14 7.40
CA LYS A 118 -12.76 -11.46 6.03
C LYS A 118 -13.22 -10.39 5.09
N MET A 119 -12.47 -10.21 3.99
CA MET A 119 -12.94 -9.37 2.88
C MET A 119 -12.53 -9.97 1.54
N GLU A 120 -13.32 -9.67 0.52
CA GLU A 120 -13.02 -10.02 -0.86
C GLU A 120 -12.18 -8.92 -1.48
N VAL A 121 -11.08 -9.31 -2.14
CA VAL A 121 -10.14 -8.38 -2.78
C VAL A 121 -9.80 -8.84 -4.18
N TRP A 122 -9.30 -7.92 -4.99
CA TRP A 122 -8.73 -8.24 -6.29
C TRP A 122 -7.21 -8.31 -6.18
N SER A 123 -6.64 -9.44 -6.58
CA SER A 123 -5.20 -9.66 -6.68
C SER A 123 -4.74 -9.67 -8.12
N SER A 124 -3.58 -9.07 -8.38
CA SER A 124 -2.95 -9.07 -9.70
C SER A 124 -1.43 -8.98 -9.49
N HIS A 125 -0.79 -10.14 -9.27
CA HIS A 125 0.66 -10.18 -9.04
C HIS A 125 1.24 -11.56 -9.34
N LYS A 126 2.55 -11.57 -9.69
CA LYS A 126 3.38 -12.78 -9.83
C LYS A 126 4.25 -13.01 -8.62
N ASP A 127 4.81 -11.94 -8.08
CA ASP A 127 5.71 -11.97 -6.94
C ASP A 127 4.94 -11.66 -5.67
N GLU A 128 5.44 -12.15 -4.55
CA GLU A 128 4.85 -11.91 -3.25
C GLU A 128 5.92 -11.76 -2.18
N VAL A 129 5.58 -11.13 -1.07
CA VAL A 129 6.43 -11.06 0.11
C VAL A 129 6.39 -12.42 0.78
N LYS A 130 7.54 -13.09 0.89
CA LYS A 130 7.66 -14.41 1.51
C LYS A 130 7.95 -14.32 3.00
N SER A 131 8.69 -13.30 3.42
CA SER A 131 8.96 -13.07 4.84
C SER A 131 9.06 -11.58 5.12
N ILE A 132 8.67 -11.21 6.33
CA ILE A 132 8.79 -9.84 6.84
C ILE A 132 9.78 -9.81 8.00
N PRO A 133 10.46 -8.67 8.23
CA PRO A 133 11.34 -8.51 9.40
C PRO A 133 10.57 -8.56 10.72
N ASP A 134 11.30 -8.74 11.83
CA ASP A 134 10.72 -8.85 13.17
C ASP A 134 10.00 -7.59 13.64
N ASP A 135 10.33 -6.42 13.07
CA ASP A 135 9.67 -5.15 13.37
C ASP A 135 8.39 -4.90 12.55
N PHE A 136 7.89 -5.93 11.89
CA PHE A 136 6.60 -5.92 11.19
C PHE A 136 5.67 -6.98 11.74
N GLU A 137 4.37 -6.73 11.61
CA GLU A 137 3.33 -7.71 11.93
C GLU A 137 2.43 -7.93 10.72
N ILE A 138 1.92 -9.15 10.57
CA ILE A 138 0.97 -9.50 9.52
C ILE A 138 -0.43 -9.03 9.92
N LEU A 139 -1.08 -8.28 9.03
CA LEU A 139 -2.46 -7.82 9.23
C LEU A 139 -3.48 -8.71 8.53
N ALA A 140 -3.10 -9.35 7.44
CA ALA A 140 -3.99 -10.21 6.65
C ALA A 140 -3.21 -11.28 5.90
N ASN A 141 -3.87 -12.41 5.66
CA ASN A 141 -3.35 -13.52 4.86
C ASN A 141 -4.46 -14.16 4.01
N SER A 142 -4.07 -15.06 3.12
CA SER A 142 -5.00 -15.86 2.33
C SER A 142 -4.44 -17.26 2.09
N ASN A 143 -5.24 -18.13 1.47
CA ASN A 143 -4.77 -19.46 1.07
C ASN A 143 -3.67 -19.41 0.00
N LEU A 144 -3.55 -18.28 -0.71
CA LEU A 144 -2.59 -18.10 -1.80
C LEU A 144 -1.35 -17.33 -1.38
N CYS A 145 -1.43 -16.52 -0.32
CA CYS A 145 -0.37 -15.64 0.09
C CYS A 145 -0.38 -15.46 1.61
N ASP A 146 0.75 -15.75 2.26
CA ASP A 146 0.87 -15.64 3.72
C ASP A 146 0.90 -14.19 4.19
N VAL A 147 1.37 -13.28 3.35
CA VAL A 147 1.51 -11.85 3.68
C VAL A 147 0.69 -11.02 2.68
N GLU A 148 -0.61 -11.01 2.87
CA GLU A 148 -1.51 -10.15 2.09
C GLU A 148 -1.45 -8.70 2.56
N SER A 149 -1.13 -8.49 3.83
CA SER A 149 -0.92 -7.16 4.40
C SER A 149 -0.03 -7.22 5.64
N PHE A 150 0.73 -6.16 5.83
CA PHE A 150 1.58 -5.98 7.00
C PHE A 150 1.57 -4.53 7.50
N LYS A 151 2.09 -4.34 8.70
CA LYS A 151 2.29 -3.03 9.32
C LYS A 151 3.61 -3.04 10.09
N HIS A 152 4.35 -1.94 10.05
CA HIS A 152 5.47 -1.74 10.96
C HIS A 152 4.94 -1.59 12.40
N THR A 153 5.64 -2.18 13.38
CA THR A 153 5.17 -2.18 14.77
C THR A 153 5.19 -0.81 15.43
N GLU A 154 6.10 0.07 15.01
CA GLU A 154 6.28 1.41 15.61
C GLU A 154 5.91 2.57 14.69
N LYS A 155 6.04 2.38 13.36
CA LYS A 155 5.77 3.43 12.37
C LYS A 155 4.45 3.18 11.67
N ASP A 156 3.84 4.23 11.14
CA ASP A 156 2.62 4.11 10.34
C ASP A 156 2.94 3.73 8.88
N VAL A 157 3.64 2.61 8.71
CA VAL A 157 4.02 2.06 7.41
C VAL A 157 3.25 0.76 7.19
N TYR A 158 2.42 0.75 6.16
CA TYR A 158 1.50 -0.32 5.82
C TYR A 158 1.74 -0.84 4.41
N GLY A 159 1.56 -2.13 4.22
CA GLY A 159 1.57 -2.74 2.89
C GLY A 159 0.34 -3.60 2.67
N ILE A 160 -0.20 -3.56 1.47
CA ILE A 160 -1.27 -4.45 1.02
C ILE A 160 -0.89 -5.00 -0.36
N GLN A 161 -1.02 -6.32 -0.54
CA GLN A 161 -0.68 -6.98 -1.80
C GLN A 161 -1.78 -6.81 -2.84
N PHE A 162 -3.01 -6.68 -2.41
CA PHE A 162 -4.18 -6.55 -3.27
C PHE A 162 -4.41 -5.10 -3.71
N HIS A 163 -5.34 -4.92 -4.65
CA HIS A 163 -5.71 -3.61 -5.20
C HIS A 163 -7.03 -3.10 -4.61
N PRO A 164 -7.00 -2.13 -3.67
CA PRO A 164 -8.22 -1.53 -3.13
C PRO A 164 -8.88 -0.53 -4.08
N GLU A 165 -8.14 -0.04 -5.09
CA GLU A 165 -8.55 1.00 -6.01
C GLU A 165 -9.44 0.51 -7.15
N VAL A 166 -9.61 -0.80 -7.30
CA VAL A 166 -10.47 -1.38 -8.35
C VAL A 166 -11.84 -1.77 -7.78
N HIS A 167 -12.88 -1.72 -8.61
CA HIS A 167 -14.23 -2.01 -8.14
C HIS A 167 -14.42 -3.49 -7.76
N HIS A 168 -13.53 -4.38 -8.22
CA HIS A 168 -13.51 -5.80 -7.84
C HIS A 168 -13.11 -6.02 -6.37
N THR A 169 -12.66 -4.98 -5.68
CA THR A 169 -12.48 -4.96 -4.23
C THR A 169 -13.62 -4.12 -3.64
N PRO A 170 -14.77 -4.75 -3.28
CA PRO A 170 -15.99 -4.00 -2.95
C PRO A 170 -15.83 -3.01 -1.79
N LYS A 171 -14.99 -3.32 -0.81
CA LYS A 171 -14.75 -2.49 0.37
C LYS A 171 -13.42 -1.74 0.31
N GLY A 172 -12.86 -1.58 -0.89
CA GLY A 172 -11.57 -0.90 -1.07
C GLY A 172 -11.57 0.54 -0.59
N SER A 173 -12.67 1.26 -0.75
CA SER A 173 -12.80 2.65 -0.30
C SER A 173 -12.58 2.78 1.21
N THR A 174 -12.99 1.80 2.01
CA THR A 174 -12.79 1.80 3.46
C THR A 174 -11.29 1.77 3.82
N ILE A 175 -10.47 1.08 3.03
CA ILE A 175 -9.01 1.09 3.20
C ILE A 175 -8.47 2.53 3.07
N PHE A 176 -8.89 3.26 2.04
CA PHE A 176 -8.46 4.65 1.83
C PHE A 176 -8.97 5.58 2.93
N GLU A 177 -10.21 5.43 3.36
CA GLU A 177 -10.77 6.20 4.46
C GLU A 177 -9.97 5.96 5.74
N ASN A 178 -9.69 4.70 6.07
CA ASN A 178 -8.92 4.32 7.25
C ASN A 178 -7.50 4.89 7.18
N PHE A 179 -6.87 4.83 6.01
CA PHE A 179 -5.54 5.41 5.83
C PHE A 179 -5.55 6.93 6.04
N TYR A 180 -6.57 7.62 5.52
CA TYR A 180 -6.70 9.05 5.73
C TYR A 180 -6.87 9.39 7.22
N GLU A 181 -7.65 8.62 7.97
CA GLU A 181 -7.77 8.80 9.42
C GLU A 181 -6.43 8.62 10.13
N ILE A 182 -5.62 7.64 9.72
CA ILE A 182 -4.26 7.44 10.24
C ILE A 182 -3.40 8.68 9.96
N CYS A 183 -3.46 9.21 8.74
CA CYS A 183 -2.71 10.40 8.36
C CYS A 183 -3.10 11.63 9.20
N LYS A 184 -4.39 11.84 9.43
CA LYS A 184 -4.89 12.98 10.19
C LYS A 184 -4.46 12.94 11.66
N LYS A 185 -4.33 11.78 12.24
CA LYS A 185 -3.89 11.63 13.65
C LYS A 185 -2.45 12.06 13.86
N LYS A 186 -1.64 12.07 12.81
CA LYS A 186 -0.22 12.43 12.88
C LYS A 186 0.06 13.91 12.62
N VAL A 187 -0.93 14.66 12.21
CA VAL A 187 -0.81 16.10 11.93
C VAL A 187 -0.93 16.94 13.20
#